data_bf96b4403e3d1cdf26f1a7264d5da1f0
#
_entry.id   bf96b4403e3d1cdf26f1a7264d5da1f0
#
_cell.length_a   1.000
_cell.length_b   1.000
_cell.length_c   1.000
_cell.angle_alpha   90.00
_cell.angle_beta   90.00
_cell.angle_gamma   90.00
#
_symmetry.space_group_name_H-M   'P 1'
#
loop_
_entity.id
_entity.type
_entity.pdbx_description
1 polymer ?
#
loop_
_entity_poly.entity_id
_entity_poly.type
_entity_poly.pdbx_seq_one_letter_code
_entity_poly.pdbx_strand_id
1 'polypeptide(L)'
;MSDSANNIVIVNAGVVSPIGLSLAETAASARARVARIREIDWRDRRFEPFIVGTVPDDGLPDLAEALADQPLQFREARMLRLAQVALEDVLAPLRPQGGDAPPAQSHGSPAWTPIPLLLSLPEQHTTLPLKPAKFLARLAQQAPDLIDVSRSVAVPRGRAGGLMALREAAARLTRGDSPFVLVGGVDTLVDLYVLGTLDMQGRIRNEVNSDGFSPSEGASFLLLALASTAQQRGLTPLAQLFGQASGHEPGHLYANEPYLGEGLAGTFASLLADTPPPEPIACVYSSFNGERYWAREFGVARLRQSKSFAPEHQMEHPAECFGDLGAAHGTALAALAAHGVSLGYRSAPCLVYASSDYGDRAASLLARAH
;
A
#
# COMPACT_ATOMS: atom_id res chain seq x y z
N MET A 1 6.71 -22.01 24.14
CA MET A 1 6.53 -22.39 22.72
C MET A 1 5.11 -22.13 22.17
N SER A 2 4.15 -21.63 22.95
CA SER A 2 2.76 -21.40 22.46
C SER A 2 2.48 -20.02 21.89
N ASP A 3 3.39 -19.06 22.06
CA ASP A 3 3.13 -17.65 21.67
C ASP A 3 3.45 -17.35 20.19
N SER A 4 4.44 -18.02 19.62
CA SER A 4 4.86 -17.78 18.23
C SER A 4 3.85 -18.27 17.18
N ALA A 5 3.04 -19.28 17.47
CA ALA A 5 2.06 -19.85 16.54
C ALA A 5 0.92 -18.89 16.18
N ASN A 6 0.62 -17.94 17.05
CA ASN A 6 -0.43 -16.93 16.88
C ASN A 6 0.08 -15.61 16.27
N ASN A 7 1.39 -15.51 15.98
CA ASN A 7 1.94 -14.32 15.35
C ASN A 7 1.34 -14.12 13.96
N ILE A 8 1.04 -12.87 13.64
CA ILE A 8 0.59 -12.48 12.31
C ILE A 8 1.81 -12.35 11.40
N VAL A 9 1.76 -12.97 10.24
CA VAL A 9 2.83 -12.91 9.26
C VAL A 9 2.33 -12.41 7.90
N ILE A 10 3.19 -11.69 7.20
CA ILE A 10 3.02 -11.36 5.79
C ILE A 10 3.58 -12.55 5.02
N VAL A 11 2.71 -13.35 4.43
CA VAL A 11 3.09 -14.56 3.67
C VAL A 11 3.67 -14.18 2.32
N ASN A 12 3.01 -13.27 1.63
CA ASN A 12 3.43 -12.75 0.34
C ASN A 12 2.92 -11.32 0.15
N ALA A 13 3.44 -10.64 -0.85
CA ALA A 13 2.94 -9.33 -1.27
C ALA A 13 3.02 -9.20 -2.79
N GLY A 14 2.10 -8.43 -3.37
CA GLY A 14 2.12 -8.03 -4.77
C GLY A 14 2.18 -6.52 -4.88
N VAL A 15 2.99 -6.01 -5.80
CA VAL A 15 3.16 -4.57 -6.02
C VAL A 15 3.25 -4.27 -7.51
N VAL A 16 2.42 -3.35 -7.96
CA VAL A 16 2.49 -2.75 -9.30
C VAL A 16 2.74 -1.27 -9.15
N SER A 17 3.77 -0.80 -9.82
CA SER A 17 4.21 0.60 -9.79
C SER A 17 4.87 0.98 -11.12
N PRO A 18 5.17 2.26 -11.38
CA PRO A 18 5.89 2.68 -12.60
C PRO A 18 7.23 1.97 -12.81
N ILE A 19 7.85 1.46 -11.75
CA ILE A 19 9.19 0.85 -11.80
C ILE A 19 9.18 -0.69 -11.78
N GLY A 20 8.00 -1.32 -11.74
CA GLY A 20 7.88 -2.78 -11.78
C GLY A 20 6.43 -3.26 -11.71
N LEU A 21 6.16 -4.41 -12.33
CA LEU A 21 4.84 -5.08 -12.37
C LEU A 21 4.71 -6.20 -11.35
N SER A 22 5.71 -6.38 -10.50
CA SER A 22 5.73 -7.33 -9.39
C SER A 22 6.46 -6.75 -8.19
N LEU A 23 6.31 -7.38 -7.02
CA LEU A 23 7.08 -7.02 -5.82
C LEU A 23 8.58 -7.11 -6.08
N ALA A 24 9.04 -8.19 -6.72
CA ALA A 24 10.46 -8.41 -6.97
C ALA A 24 11.06 -7.33 -7.88
N GLU A 25 10.39 -6.99 -8.98
CA GLU A 25 10.81 -5.94 -9.91
C GLU A 25 10.82 -4.57 -9.25
N THR A 26 9.74 -4.21 -8.54
CA THR A 26 9.61 -2.92 -7.83
C THR A 26 10.71 -2.80 -6.77
N ALA A 27 10.95 -3.85 -5.98
CA ALA A 27 11.99 -3.85 -4.96
C ALA A 27 13.40 -3.75 -5.55
N ALA A 28 13.69 -4.46 -6.63
CA ALA A 28 14.99 -4.38 -7.32
C ALA A 28 15.22 -2.99 -7.90
N SER A 29 14.24 -2.42 -8.58
CA SER A 29 14.29 -1.09 -9.16
C SER A 29 14.46 0.01 -8.11
N ALA A 30 13.70 -0.06 -7.00
CA ALA A 30 13.81 0.88 -5.89
C ALA A 30 15.20 0.83 -5.23
N ARG A 31 15.78 -0.38 -5.02
CA ARG A 31 17.13 -0.54 -4.50
C ARG A 31 18.19 0.02 -5.43
N ALA A 32 17.99 -0.14 -6.73
CA ALA A 32 18.87 0.42 -7.76
C ALA A 32 18.67 1.92 -7.98
N ARG A 33 17.73 2.56 -7.25
CA ARG A 33 17.36 3.97 -7.41
C ARG A 33 16.90 4.30 -8.84
N VAL A 34 16.28 3.32 -9.53
CA VAL A 34 15.68 3.54 -10.85
C VAL A 34 14.43 4.36 -10.67
N ALA A 35 14.40 5.57 -11.24
CA ALA A 35 13.21 6.41 -11.25
C ALA A 35 12.54 6.37 -12.62
N ARG A 36 11.20 6.24 -12.63
CA ARG A 36 10.37 6.32 -13.84
C ARG A 36 9.30 7.38 -13.69
N ILE A 37 9.73 8.59 -13.40
CA ILE A 37 8.92 9.80 -13.33
C ILE A 37 9.24 10.60 -14.58
N ARG A 38 8.24 10.84 -15.44
CA ARG A 38 8.42 11.39 -16.78
C ARG A 38 7.31 12.36 -17.16
N GLU A 39 7.57 13.19 -18.14
CA GLU A 39 6.56 14.03 -18.77
C GLU A 39 5.51 13.19 -19.52
N ILE A 40 4.27 13.69 -19.49
CA ILE A 40 3.15 13.17 -20.27
C ILE A 40 2.57 14.29 -21.17
N ASP A 41 1.73 13.92 -22.15
CA ASP A 41 1.14 14.88 -23.11
C ASP A 41 0.16 15.87 -22.48
N TRP A 42 -0.37 15.58 -21.31
CA TRP A 42 -1.28 16.48 -20.60
C TRP A 42 -0.52 17.67 -20.02
N ARG A 43 -1.16 18.84 -20.09
CA ARG A 43 -0.55 20.11 -19.73
C ARG A 43 -1.19 20.69 -18.46
N ASP A 44 -0.35 21.32 -17.64
CA ASP A 44 -0.78 22.11 -16.50
C ASP A 44 -1.40 23.45 -16.93
N ARG A 45 -1.88 24.26 -15.99
CA ARG A 45 -2.46 25.60 -16.24
C ARG A 45 -1.48 26.62 -16.85
N ARG A 46 -0.19 26.28 -16.93
CA ARG A 46 0.86 27.10 -17.59
C ARG A 46 1.27 26.55 -18.93
N PHE A 47 0.57 25.53 -19.41
CA PHE A 47 0.86 24.78 -20.65
C PHE A 47 2.16 23.99 -20.61
N GLU A 48 2.71 23.71 -19.40
CA GLU A 48 3.84 22.81 -19.23
C GLU A 48 3.37 21.35 -19.05
N PRO A 49 4.16 20.35 -19.49
CA PRO A 49 3.78 18.95 -19.31
C PRO A 49 3.73 18.56 -17.84
N PHE A 50 2.76 17.74 -17.46
CA PHE A 50 2.81 17.11 -16.13
C PHE A 50 3.93 16.08 -16.05
N ILE A 51 4.60 16.05 -14.90
CA ILE A 51 5.69 15.10 -14.58
C ILE A 51 5.13 14.08 -13.59
N VAL A 52 4.90 12.86 -14.05
CA VAL A 52 4.17 11.82 -13.31
C VAL A 52 4.82 10.44 -13.44
N GLY A 53 4.51 9.54 -12.52
CA GLY A 53 4.83 8.12 -12.63
C GLY A 53 3.66 7.34 -13.25
N THR A 54 3.87 6.68 -14.38
CA THR A 54 2.85 5.86 -15.05
C THR A 54 3.30 4.42 -15.19
N VAL A 55 2.39 3.48 -14.93
CA VAL A 55 2.59 2.07 -15.26
C VAL A 55 2.37 1.90 -16.76
N PRO A 56 3.27 1.20 -17.50
CA PRO A 56 3.08 0.94 -18.91
C PRO A 56 1.75 0.22 -19.20
N ASP A 57 1.03 0.65 -20.24
CA ASP A 57 -0.31 0.13 -20.53
C ASP A 57 -0.28 -1.31 -21.05
N ASP A 58 0.78 -1.67 -21.78
CA ASP A 58 1.06 -3.01 -22.29
C ASP A 58 1.37 -4.05 -21.20
N GLY A 59 1.69 -3.59 -19.99
CA GLY A 59 1.87 -4.43 -18.79
C GLY A 59 0.58 -4.71 -18.02
N LEU A 60 -0.56 -4.16 -18.45
CA LEU A 60 -1.83 -4.28 -17.74
C LEU A 60 -2.84 -5.10 -18.57
N PRO A 61 -3.63 -5.99 -17.93
CA PRO A 61 -4.69 -6.72 -18.60
C PRO A 61 -5.78 -5.77 -19.09
N ASP A 62 -6.55 -6.20 -20.08
CA ASP A 62 -7.77 -5.52 -20.49
C ASP A 62 -8.84 -5.60 -19.39
N LEU A 63 -9.86 -4.75 -19.52
CA LEU A 63 -11.04 -4.87 -18.67
C LEU A 63 -11.75 -6.19 -18.97
N ALA A 64 -12.19 -6.87 -17.92
CA ALA A 64 -12.97 -8.09 -18.04
C ALA A 64 -14.26 -7.84 -18.83
N GLU A 65 -14.69 -8.83 -19.65
CA GLU A 65 -15.90 -8.75 -20.48
C GLU A 65 -17.14 -8.36 -19.66
N ALA A 66 -17.23 -8.85 -18.42
CA ALA A 66 -18.31 -8.49 -17.48
C ALA A 66 -18.39 -6.99 -17.12
N LEU A 67 -17.34 -6.23 -17.43
CA LEU A 67 -17.25 -4.78 -17.19
C LEU A 67 -17.39 -3.96 -18.47
N ALA A 68 -17.35 -4.57 -19.67
CA ALA A 68 -17.30 -3.89 -20.96
C ALA A 68 -18.46 -2.89 -21.17
N ASP A 69 -19.68 -3.27 -20.78
CA ASP A 69 -20.89 -2.45 -20.94
C ASP A 69 -21.20 -1.58 -19.73
N GLN A 70 -20.34 -1.59 -18.70
CA GLN A 70 -20.59 -0.78 -17.51
C GLN A 70 -20.03 0.64 -17.66
N PRO A 71 -20.75 1.67 -17.16
CA PRO A 71 -20.23 3.03 -17.17
C PRO A 71 -19.09 3.17 -16.16
N LEU A 72 -17.85 3.05 -16.65
CA LEU A 72 -16.62 3.24 -15.89
C LEU A 72 -16.01 4.61 -16.18
N GLN A 73 -15.55 5.29 -15.13
CA GLN A 73 -14.67 6.45 -15.30
C GLN A 73 -13.26 5.95 -15.65
N PHE A 74 -12.50 6.76 -16.40
CA PHE A 74 -11.11 6.43 -16.76
C PHE A 74 -10.28 5.98 -15.56
N ARG A 75 -10.33 6.77 -14.46
CA ARG A 75 -9.64 6.47 -13.22
C ARG A 75 -10.02 5.10 -12.65
N GLU A 76 -11.32 4.80 -12.60
CA GLU A 76 -11.82 3.53 -12.05
C GLU A 76 -11.36 2.34 -12.88
N ALA A 77 -11.47 2.44 -14.22
CA ALA A 77 -11.02 1.41 -15.15
C ALA A 77 -9.51 1.14 -14.99
N ARG A 78 -8.72 2.21 -14.87
CA ARG A 78 -7.27 2.11 -14.66
C ARG A 78 -6.92 1.40 -13.36
N MET A 79 -7.58 1.78 -12.26
CA MET A 79 -7.37 1.17 -10.95
C MET A 79 -7.73 -0.32 -10.93
N LEU A 80 -8.78 -0.76 -11.62
CA LEU A 80 -9.17 -2.17 -11.71
C LEU A 80 -8.09 -3.01 -12.40
N ARG A 81 -7.52 -2.52 -13.49
CA ARG A 81 -6.45 -3.19 -14.24
C ARG A 81 -5.16 -3.30 -13.39
N LEU A 82 -4.77 -2.22 -12.71
CA LEU A 82 -3.62 -2.20 -11.79
C LEU A 82 -3.80 -3.22 -10.64
N ALA A 83 -5.00 -3.23 -10.04
CA ALA A 83 -5.29 -4.11 -8.91
C ALA A 83 -5.25 -5.59 -9.30
N GLN A 84 -5.71 -5.96 -10.50
CA GLN A 84 -5.68 -7.35 -10.96
C GLN A 84 -4.25 -7.89 -10.97
N VAL A 85 -3.30 -7.19 -11.58
CA VAL A 85 -1.90 -7.65 -11.67
C VAL A 85 -1.30 -7.85 -10.28
N ALA A 86 -1.51 -6.89 -9.38
CA ALA A 86 -0.98 -6.99 -8.02
C ALA A 86 -1.68 -8.10 -7.18
N LEU A 87 -2.98 -8.36 -7.42
CA LEU A 87 -3.70 -9.49 -6.81
C LEU A 87 -3.17 -10.84 -7.31
N GLU A 88 -2.87 -10.93 -8.58
CA GLU A 88 -2.30 -12.15 -9.17
C GLU A 88 -0.90 -12.45 -8.61
N ASP A 89 -0.06 -11.42 -8.43
CA ASP A 89 1.28 -11.52 -7.85
C ASP A 89 1.21 -11.97 -6.37
N VAL A 90 0.37 -11.33 -5.55
CA VAL A 90 0.27 -11.66 -4.13
C VAL A 90 -0.29 -13.06 -3.87
N LEU A 91 -1.16 -13.58 -4.76
CA LEU A 91 -1.79 -14.90 -4.62
C LEU A 91 -1.01 -16.03 -5.31
N ALA A 92 0.07 -15.72 -6.01
CA ALA A 92 0.88 -16.70 -6.74
C ALA A 92 1.31 -17.91 -5.88
N PRO A 93 1.73 -17.76 -4.60
CA PRO A 93 2.12 -18.93 -3.78
C PRO A 93 0.97 -19.87 -3.40
N LEU A 94 -0.28 -19.42 -3.52
CA LEU A 94 -1.45 -20.25 -3.24
C LEU A 94 -1.92 -21.05 -4.46
N ARG A 95 -1.40 -20.75 -5.66
CA ARG A 95 -1.75 -21.47 -6.88
C ARG A 95 -1.13 -22.87 -6.86
N PRO A 96 -1.82 -23.90 -7.35
CA PRO A 96 -1.25 -25.26 -7.44
C PRO A 96 0.04 -25.24 -8.25
N GLN A 97 1.12 -25.71 -7.67
CA GLN A 97 2.38 -25.92 -8.38
C GLN A 97 2.33 -27.32 -9.03
N GLY A 98 2.03 -27.40 -10.32
CA GLY A 98 2.06 -28.65 -11.05
C GLY A 98 1.54 -28.51 -12.47
N GLY A 99 2.28 -29.07 -13.44
CA GLY A 99 2.02 -28.99 -14.87
C GLY A 99 0.78 -29.73 -15.40
N ASP A 100 -0.17 -30.12 -14.54
CA ASP A 100 -1.47 -30.69 -14.89
C ASP A 100 -2.62 -29.75 -14.48
N ALA A 101 -2.49 -28.46 -14.79
CA ALA A 101 -3.66 -27.60 -14.77
C ALA A 101 -4.60 -28.10 -15.89
N PRO A 102 -5.83 -28.58 -15.58
CA PRO A 102 -6.78 -28.91 -16.63
C PRO A 102 -7.01 -27.68 -17.50
N PRO A 103 -7.19 -27.84 -18.82
CA PRO A 103 -7.47 -26.73 -19.71
C PRO A 103 -8.68 -25.95 -19.16
N ALA A 104 -8.70 -24.62 -19.37
CA ALA A 104 -9.62 -23.62 -18.83
C ALA A 104 -11.15 -23.85 -19.05
N GLN A 105 -11.59 -25.09 -19.19
CA GLN A 105 -12.97 -25.51 -19.44
C GLN A 105 -13.54 -26.52 -18.43
N SER A 106 -12.85 -26.84 -17.35
CA SER A 106 -13.48 -27.61 -16.27
C SER A 106 -14.08 -26.63 -15.27
N HIS A 107 -15.42 -26.63 -15.13
CA HIS A 107 -16.17 -26.02 -14.02
C HIS A 107 -15.85 -26.73 -12.68
N GLY A 108 -14.57 -26.88 -12.36
CA GLY A 108 -14.10 -27.39 -11.09
C GLY A 108 -13.98 -26.23 -10.10
N SER A 109 -14.37 -26.45 -8.85
CA SER A 109 -14.19 -25.50 -7.76
C SER A 109 -12.76 -24.92 -7.77
N PRO A 110 -12.57 -23.59 -7.53
CA PRO A 110 -11.25 -22.99 -7.50
C PRO A 110 -10.35 -23.72 -6.49
N ALA A 111 -9.08 -23.83 -6.80
CA ALA A 111 -8.08 -24.53 -5.98
C ALA A 111 -7.95 -23.94 -4.56
N TRP A 112 -8.52 -22.75 -4.33
CA TRP A 112 -8.62 -22.08 -3.02
C TRP A 112 -10.00 -21.44 -2.85
N THR A 113 -10.37 -21.18 -1.59
CA THR A 113 -11.54 -20.36 -1.25
C THR A 113 -11.20 -18.89 -1.45
N PRO A 114 -12.07 -18.07 -2.09
CA PRO A 114 -11.87 -16.64 -2.21
C PRO A 114 -11.55 -15.97 -0.85
N ILE A 115 -10.62 -15.02 -0.86
CA ILE A 115 -10.04 -14.43 0.35
C ILE A 115 -10.68 -13.07 0.65
N PRO A 116 -11.09 -12.78 1.91
CA PRO A 116 -11.59 -11.46 2.27
C PRO A 116 -10.51 -10.39 2.11
N LEU A 117 -10.89 -9.25 1.53
CA LEU A 117 -10.02 -8.12 1.23
C LEU A 117 -10.41 -6.89 2.03
N LEU A 118 -9.43 -6.27 2.69
CA LEU A 118 -9.51 -4.93 3.25
C LEU A 118 -8.78 -3.97 2.29
N LEU A 119 -9.54 -3.20 1.52
CA LEU A 119 -9.02 -2.41 0.40
C LEU A 119 -8.97 -0.93 0.72
N SER A 120 -7.77 -0.36 0.79
CA SER A 120 -7.58 1.09 0.82
C SER A 120 -7.91 1.70 -0.54
N LEU A 121 -8.70 2.76 -0.50
CA LEU A 121 -9.11 3.56 -1.65
C LEU A 121 -8.80 5.04 -1.39
N PRO A 122 -8.80 5.90 -2.43
CA PRO A 122 -8.67 7.33 -2.28
C PRO A 122 -9.65 7.90 -1.25
N GLU A 123 -9.22 8.95 -0.56
CA GLU A 123 -10.08 9.71 0.35
C GLU A 123 -11.25 10.33 -0.42
N GLN A 124 -12.42 10.41 0.23
CA GLN A 124 -13.69 10.72 -0.46
C GLN A 124 -13.92 12.19 -0.80
N HIS A 125 -12.99 13.06 -0.45
CA HIS A 125 -13.05 14.50 -0.72
C HIS A 125 -12.54 14.90 -2.11
N THR A 126 -12.16 13.93 -2.97
CA THR A 126 -11.69 14.22 -4.33
C THR A 126 -12.82 14.65 -5.23
N THR A 127 -12.50 15.42 -6.28
CA THR A 127 -13.46 15.97 -7.26
C THR A 127 -14.35 14.91 -7.91
N LEU A 128 -13.83 13.68 -8.07
CA LEU A 128 -14.56 12.52 -8.60
C LEU A 128 -14.49 11.36 -7.58
N PRO A 129 -15.37 11.35 -6.57
CA PRO A 129 -15.34 10.33 -5.55
C PRO A 129 -15.71 8.96 -6.11
N LEU A 130 -14.92 7.95 -5.79
CA LEU A 130 -15.25 6.56 -6.03
C LEU A 130 -16.37 6.10 -5.08
N LYS A 131 -17.21 5.18 -5.54
CA LYS A 131 -18.17 4.49 -4.70
C LYS A 131 -17.53 3.20 -4.16
N PRO A 132 -17.08 3.14 -2.89
CA PRO A 132 -16.21 2.07 -2.40
C PRO A 132 -16.80 0.66 -2.58
N ALA A 133 -18.05 0.45 -2.21
CA ALA A 133 -18.72 -0.86 -2.36
C ALA A 133 -18.87 -1.27 -3.83
N LYS A 134 -19.15 -0.30 -4.72
CA LYS A 134 -19.27 -0.57 -6.16
C LYS A 134 -17.90 -0.91 -6.76
N PHE A 135 -16.83 -0.25 -6.31
CA PHE A 135 -15.47 -0.55 -6.74
C PHE A 135 -15.07 -1.97 -6.34
N LEU A 136 -15.33 -2.39 -5.09
CA LEU A 136 -15.08 -3.76 -4.65
C LEU A 136 -15.83 -4.80 -5.48
N ALA A 137 -17.11 -4.57 -5.79
CA ALA A 137 -17.89 -5.46 -6.64
C ALA A 137 -17.33 -5.56 -8.06
N ARG A 138 -16.88 -4.45 -8.63
CA ARG A 138 -16.23 -4.40 -9.95
C ARG A 138 -14.85 -5.07 -9.94
N LEU A 139 -14.10 -4.90 -8.85
CA LEU A 139 -12.81 -5.58 -8.71
C LEU A 139 -12.97 -7.11 -8.69
N ALA A 140 -14.03 -7.63 -8.06
CA ALA A 140 -14.32 -9.06 -8.12
C ALA A 140 -14.75 -9.54 -9.51
N GLN A 141 -15.33 -8.67 -10.32
CA GLN A 141 -15.62 -8.98 -11.74
C GLN A 141 -14.38 -8.92 -12.61
N GLN A 142 -13.45 -8.00 -12.32
CA GLN A 142 -12.16 -7.89 -13.00
C GLN A 142 -11.21 -9.04 -12.64
N ALA A 143 -11.24 -9.52 -11.41
CA ALA A 143 -10.40 -10.58 -10.89
C ALA A 143 -11.26 -11.67 -10.23
N PRO A 144 -11.99 -12.47 -11.03
CA PRO A 144 -12.93 -13.45 -10.52
C PRO A 144 -12.24 -14.51 -9.67
N ASP A 145 -12.96 -15.04 -8.69
CA ASP A 145 -12.54 -16.12 -7.78
C ASP A 145 -11.34 -15.80 -6.87
N LEU A 146 -10.81 -14.58 -6.90
CA LEU A 146 -9.68 -14.20 -6.05
C LEU A 146 -10.13 -13.64 -4.69
N ILE A 147 -11.21 -12.86 -4.67
CA ILE A 147 -11.67 -12.15 -3.47
C ILE A 147 -13.08 -12.52 -3.06
N ASP A 148 -13.33 -12.64 -1.75
CA ASP A 148 -14.65 -12.79 -1.18
C ASP A 148 -15.26 -11.41 -0.87
N VAL A 149 -16.05 -10.88 -1.79
CA VAL A 149 -16.68 -9.54 -1.66
C VAL A 149 -17.57 -9.45 -0.42
N SER A 150 -18.26 -10.54 -0.05
CA SER A 150 -19.21 -10.54 1.07
C SER A 150 -18.54 -10.25 2.41
N ARG A 151 -17.28 -10.62 2.56
CA ARG A 151 -16.44 -10.40 3.75
C ARG A 151 -15.39 -9.31 3.55
N SER A 152 -15.38 -8.66 2.39
CA SER A 152 -14.44 -7.58 2.07
C SER A 152 -14.96 -6.21 2.51
N VAL A 153 -14.03 -5.30 2.80
CA VAL A 153 -14.34 -3.94 3.23
C VAL A 153 -13.45 -2.95 2.49
N ALA A 154 -14.05 -1.88 1.97
CA ALA A 154 -13.30 -0.76 1.42
C ALA A 154 -13.01 0.29 2.51
N VAL A 155 -11.78 0.77 2.54
CA VAL A 155 -11.23 1.73 3.51
C VAL A 155 -10.79 3.00 2.78
N PRO A 156 -11.70 3.98 2.52
CA PRO A 156 -11.39 5.18 1.75
C PRO A 156 -10.63 6.21 2.61
N ARG A 157 -9.40 5.87 3.00
CA ARG A 157 -8.54 6.63 3.91
C ARG A 157 -7.19 7.01 3.29
N GLY A 158 -7.08 6.94 1.96
CA GLY A 158 -5.87 7.34 1.24
C GLY A 158 -4.63 6.53 1.64
N ARG A 159 -3.46 7.18 1.69
CA ARG A 159 -2.16 6.53 1.92
C ARG A 159 -2.08 5.69 3.18
N ALA A 160 -2.70 6.14 4.28
CA ALA A 160 -2.66 5.44 5.56
C ALA A 160 -3.64 4.26 5.63
N GLY A 161 -4.68 4.24 4.75
CA GLY A 161 -5.81 3.31 4.86
C GLY A 161 -5.42 1.84 4.89
N GLY A 162 -4.44 1.43 4.08
CA GLY A 162 -3.96 0.06 4.07
C GLY A 162 -3.27 -0.35 5.37
N LEU A 163 -2.41 0.50 5.93
CA LEU A 163 -1.78 0.25 7.23
C LEU A 163 -2.80 0.27 8.39
N MET A 164 -3.81 1.14 8.32
CA MET A 164 -4.92 1.14 9.30
C MET A 164 -5.69 -0.17 9.28
N ALA A 165 -5.87 -0.78 8.11
CA ALA A 165 -6.60 -2.03 7.93
C ALA A 165 -5.88 -3.25 8.52
N LEU A 166 -4.56 -3.19 8.75
CA LEU A 166 -3.79 -4.29 9.31
C LEU A 166 -4.31 -4.75 10.67
N ARG A 167 -4.81 -3.83 11.50
CA ARG A 167 -5.37 -4.17 12.81
C ARG A 167 -6.63 -5.02 12.71
N GLU A 168 -7.54 -4.68 11.82
CA GLU A 168 -8.75 -5.48 11.58
C GLU A 168 -8.39 -6.83 10.95
N ALA A 169 -7.43 -6.85 10.02
CA ALA A 169 -6.95 -8.09 9.42
C ALA A 169 -6.38 -9.04 10.48
N ALA A 170 -5.53 -8.52 11.38
CA ALA A 170 -4.99 -9.28 12.50
C ALA A 170 -6.09 -9.82 13.41
N ALA A 171 -7.08 -9.00 13.74
CA ALA A 171 -8.22 -9.41 14.56
C ALA A 171 -9.04 -10.53 13.89
N ARG A 172 -9.30 -10.47 12.59
CA ARG A 172 -10.01 -11.52 11.83
C ARG A 172 -9.24 -12.85 11.83
N LEU A 173 -7.92 -12.80 11.60
CA LEU A 173 -7.07 -13.98 11.65
C LEU A 173 -7.06 -14.62 13.03
N THR A 174 -6.93 -13.81 14.10
CA THR A 174 -6.91 -14.29 15.49
C THR A 174 -8.26 -14.90 15.91
N ARG A 175 -9.38 -14.36 15.41
CA ARG A 175 -10.72 -14.95 15.65
C ARG A 175 -10.95 -16.24 14.85
N GLY A 176 -10.10 -16.55 13.86
CA GLY A 176 -10.29 -17.69 12.97
C GLY A 176 -11.37 -17.47 11.90
N ASP A 177 -11.73 -16.23 11.61
CA ASP A 177 -12.75 -15.89 10.60
C ASP A 177 -12.35 -16.35 9.20
N SER A 178 -11.03 -16.36 8.91
CA SER A 178 -10.46 -16.85 7.65
C SER A 178 -9.00 -17.28 7.88
N PRO A 179 -8.48 -18.30 7.17
CA PRO A 179 -7.07 -18.67 7.26
C PRO A 179 -6.14 -17.60 6.65
N PHE A 180 -6.65 -16.81 5.72
CA PHE A 180 -5.93 -15.72 5.06
C PHE A 180 -6.80 -14.47 5.01
N VAL A 181 -6.15 -13.30 5.05
CA VAL A 181 -6.78 -12.00 4.80
C VAL A 181 -5.87 -11.21 3.87
N LEU A 182 -6.46 -10.61 2.84
CA LEU A 182 -5.78 -9.64 1.99
C LEU A 182 -5.96 -8.22 2.57
N VAL A 183 -4.86 -7.48 2.63
CA VAL A 183 -4.88 -6.04 2.89
C VAL A 183 -4.18 -5.36 1.73
N GLY A 184 -4.83 -4.40 1.10
CA GLY A 184 -4.25 -3.76 -0.06
C GLY A 184 -4.70 -2.32 -0.26
N GLY A 185 -4.18 -1.72 -1.30
CA GLY A 185 -4.58 -0.41 -1.77
C GLY A 185 -4.36 -0.28 -3.26
N VAL A 186 -5.16 0.54 -3.90
CA VAL A 186 -5.04 0.89 -5.31
C VAL A 186 -5.42 2.33 -5.53
N ASP A 187 -4.66 3.03 -6.35
CA ASP A 187 -4.94 4.40 -6.76
C ASP A 187 -4.30 4.73 -8.10
N THR A 188 -4.85 5.73 -8.78
CA THR A 188 -4.15 6.51 -9.79
C THR A 188 -4.41 7.99 -9.55
N LEU A 189 -3.33 8.74 -9.39
CA LEU A 189 -3.35 10.20 -9.39
C LEU A 189 -3.15 10.74 -10.82
N VAL A 190 -2.89 9.85 -11.78
CA VAL A 190 -2.73 10.16 -13.20
C VAL A 190 -4.12 10.14 -13.87
N ASP A 191 -4.91 11.11 -13.49
CA ASP A 191 -6.24 11.41 -14.03
C ASP A 191 -6.35 12.93 -14.21
N LEU A 192 -6.91 13.38 -15.31
CA LEU A 192 -6.90 14.80 -15.66
C LEU A 192 -7.58 15.69 -14.60
N TYR A 193 -8.66 15.20 -13.98
CA TYR A 193 -9.34 15.96 -12.92
C TYR A 193 -8.54 15.99 -11.63
N VAL A 194 -7.87 14.89 -11.27
CA VAL A 194 -7.00 14.80 -10.10
C VAL A 194 -5.78 15.69 -10.31
N LEU A 195 -5.10 15.59 -11.44
CA LEU A 195 -3.94 16.41 -11.77
C LEU A 195 -4.30 17.90 -11.81
N GLY A 196 -5.41 18.26 -12.45
CA GLY A 196 -5.87 19.65 -12.47
C GLY A 196 -6.18 20.18 -11.07
N THR A 197 -6.78 19.37 -10.19
CA THR A 197 -7.03 19.77 -8.80
C THR A 197 -5.73 19.98 -8.02
N LEU A 198 -4.79 19.05 -8.12
CA LEU A 198 -3.49 19.15 -7.46
C LEU A 198 -2.65 20.31 -7.98
N ASP A 199 -2.73 20.62 -9.29
CA ASP A 199 -2.07 21.79 -9.88
C ASP A 199 -2.68 23.10 -9.38
N MET A 200 -4.01 23.20 -9.30
CA MET A 200 -4.66 24.37 -8.71
C MET A 200 -4.27 24.58 -7.24
N GLN A 201 -4.01 23.53 -6.49
CA GLN A 201 -3.54 23.57 -5.10
C GLN A 201 -2.03 23.82 -4.98
N GLY A 202 -1.29 23.90 -6.10
CA GLY A 202 0.16 24.08 -6.10
C GLY A 202 0.92 22.90 -5.49
N ARG A 203 0.40 21.68 -5.58
CA ARG A 203 0.99 20.49 -4.97
C ARG A 203 1.86 19.66 -5.93
N ILE A 204 1.75 19.88 -7.23
CA ILE A 204 2.55 19.13 -8.21
C ILE A 204 3.95 19.76 -8.33
N ARG A 205 4.95 18.90 -8.26
CA ARG A 205 6.34 19.29 -8.49
C ARG A 205 6.55 19.67 -9.96
N ASN A 206 7.16 20.83 -10.19
CA ASN A 206 7.57 21.32 -11.48
C ASN A 206 8.78 22.26 -11.34
N GLU A 207 9.23 22.89 -12.42
CA GLU A 207 10.40 23.76 -12.41
C GLU A 207 10.27 24.95 -11.45
N VAL A 208 9.05 25.44 -11.22
CA VAL A 208 8.80 26.61 -10.35
C VAL A 208 8.44 26.19 -8.91
N ASN A 209 7.80 25.02 -8.76
CA ASN A 209 7.39 24.50 -7.48
C ASN A 209 8.26 23.29 -7.08
N SER A 210 9.30 23.56 -6.32
CA SER A 210 10.17 22.52 -5.74
C SER A 210 9.54 21.84 -4.51
N ASP A 211 8.55 22.47 -3.85
CA ASP A 211 7.82 21.94 -2.70
C ASP A 211 6.53 21.23 -3.16
N GLY A 212 6.67 20.31 -4.08
CA GLY A 212 5.58 19.51 -4.60
C GLY A 212 6.00 18.05 -4.74
N PHE A 213 5.05 17.22 -5.12
CA PHE A 213 5.32 15.80 -5.34
C PHE A 213 5.03 15.41 -6.81
N SER A 214 5.50 14.23 -7.20
CA SER A 214 5.21 13.62 -8.50
C SER A 214 4.02 12.68 -8.34
N PRO A 215 2.82 13.03 -8.88
CA PRO A 215 1.68 12.13 -8.88
C PRO A 215 2.00 10.84 -9.62
N SER A 216 1.45 9.74 -9.14
CA SER A 216 1.72 8.44 -9.72
C SER A 216 0.51 7.50 -9.58
N GLU A 217 0.69 6.24 -9.91
CA GLU A 217 -0.32 5.21 -9.82
C GLU A 217 0.27 3.87 -9.44
N GLY A 218 -0.56 3.00 -8.85
CA GLY A 218 -0.15 1.66 -8.53
C GLY A 218 -1.19 0.89 -7.72
N ALA A 219 -0.86 -0.36 -7.47
CA ALA A 219 -1.60 -1.24 -6.58
C ALA A 219 -0.64 -2.05 -5.72
N SER A 220 -1.03 -2.33 -4.50
CA SER A 220 -0.25 -3.20 -3.62
C SER A 220 -1.15 -3.98 -2.69
N PHE A 221 -0.84 -5.26 -2.52
CA PHE A 221 -1.56 -6.18 -1.65
C PHE A 221 -0.59 -6.99 -0.79
N LEU A 222 -1.01 -7.25 0.44
CA LEU A 222 -0.33 -8.10 1.42
C LEU A 222 -1.23 -9.31 1.70
N LEU A 223 -0.69 -10.51 1.64
CA LEU A 223 -1.35 -11.74 2.08
C LEU A 223 -0.95 -12.01 3.52
N LEU A 224 -1.90 -11.96 4.42
CA LEU A 224 -1.69 -12.15 5.85
C LEU A 224 -2.24 -13.50 6.31
N ALA A 225 -1.55 -14.13 7.26
CA ALA A 225 -1.98 -15.35 7.93
C ALA A 225 -1.44 -15.39 9.37
N LEU A 226 -1.93 -16.36 10.16
CA LEU A 226 -1.22 -16.79 11.35
C LEU A 226 0.04 -17.58 10.95
N ALA A 227 1.11 -17.47 11.74
CA ALA A 227 2.35 -18.23 11.52
C ALA A 227 2.09 -19.74 11.46
N SER A 228 1.21 -20.25 12.32
CA SER A 228 0.77 -21.65 12.30
C SER A 228 0.09 -22.05 10.99
N THR A 229 -0.75 -21.17 10.42
CA THR A 229 -1.41 -21.42 9.13
C THR A 229 -0.38 -21.43 8.00
N ALA A 230 0.56 -20.49 7.98
CA ALA A 230 1.62 -20.43 6.98
C ALA A 230 2.46 -21.72 7.02
N GLN A 231 2.87 -22.17 8.21
CA GLN A 231 3.63 -23.41 8.41
C GLN A 231 2.86 -24.65 7.93
N GLN A 232 1.58 -24.78 8.31
CA GLN A 232 0.72 -25.90 7.88
C GLN A 232 0.55 -25.98 6.36
N ARG A 233 0.61 -24.84 5.68
CA ARG A 233 0.51 -24.72 4.22
C ARG A 233 1.86 -24.77 3.49
N GLY A 234 2.97 -24.95 4.23
CA GLY A 234 4.32 -24.96 3.65
C GLY A 234 4.76 -23.62 3.05
N LEU A 235 4.18 -22.51 3.52
CA LEU A 235 4.46 -21.16 3.02
C LEU A 235 5.57 -20.53 3.88
N THR A 236 6.54 -19.88 3.22
CA THR A 236 7.62 -19.14 3.89
C THR A 236 7.24 -17.67 4.00
N PRO A 237 7.01 -17.13 5.20
CA PRO A 237 6.63 -15.73 5.37
C PRO A 237 7.76 -14.77 5.00
N LEU A 238 7.41 -13.59 4.46
CA LEU A 238 8.34 -12.49 4.20
C LEU A 238 8.74 -11.78 5.49
N ALA A 239 7.79 -11.53 6.39
CA ALA A 239 8.02 -10.83 7.65
C ALA A 239 6.91 -11.13 8.65
N GLN A 240 7.20 -10.93 9.93
CA GLN A 240 6.21 -10.86 10.99
C GLN A 240 5.67 -9.43 11.11
N LEU A 241 4.35 -9.29 11.20
CA LEU A 241 3.69 -8.05 11.60
C LEU A 241 3.73 -7.96 13.12
N PHE A 242 4.69 -7.23 13.65
CA PHE A 242 5.00 -7.21 15.07
C PHE A 242 4.08 -6.26 15.85
N GLY A 243 3.72 -5.10 15.26
CA GLY A 243 2.82 -4.13 15.89
C GLY A 243 2.19 -3.18 14.87
N GLN A 244 1.05 -2.60 15.24
CA GLN A 244 0.35 -1.61 14.42
C GLN A 244 -0.38 -0.57 15.28
N ALA A 245 -0.36 0.69 14.84
CA ALA A 245 -1.11 1.76 15.44
C ALA A 245 -1.65 2.72 14.39
N SER A 246 -2.72 3.42 14.73
CA SER A 246 -3.29 4.50 13.92
C SER A 246 -3.66 5.68 14.80
N GLY A 247 -3.64 6.87 14.21
CA GLY A 247 -3.97 8.12 14.87
C GLY A 247 -4.53 9.14 13.89
N HIS A 248 -4.78 10.33 14.38
CA HIS A 248 -5.30 11.43 13.60
C HIS A 248 -4.55 12.73 13.91
N GLU A 249 -4.22 13.51 12.88
CA GLU A 249 -3.62 14.84 12.96
C GLU A 249 -4.70 15.89 12.73
N PRO A 250 -5.14 16.63 13.76
CA PRO A 250 -6.13 17.70 13.61
C PRO A 250 -5.64 18.81 12.68
N GLY A 251 -4.38 19.21 12.80
CA GLY A 251 -3.72 20.18 11.93
C GLY A 251 -3.24 19.58 10.60
N HIS A 252 -4.09 18.78 9.95
CA HIS A 252 -3.75 18.13 8.68
C HIS A 252 -3.61 19.13 7.52
N LEU A 253 -3.17 18.67 6.36
CA LEU A 253 -2.79 19.51 5.22
C LEU A 253 -3.85 20.53 4.78
N TYR A 254 -5.12 20.19 4.92
CA TYR A 254 -6.27 21.05 4.56
C TYR A 254 -7.02 21.64 5.78
N ALA A 255 -6.50 21.44 7.00
CA ALA A 255 -7.12 21.98 8.20
C ALA A 255 -6.82 23.47 8.36
N ASN A 256 -7.72 24.16 9.08
CA ASN A 256 -7.48 25.54 9.53
C ASN A 256 -6.74 25.56 10.88
N GLU A 257 -6.68 24.44 11.58
CA GLU A 257 -5.98 24.29 12.85
C GLU A 257 -4.47 24.33 12.65
N PRO A 258 -3.71 24.87 13.62
CA PRO A 258 -2.26 24.87 13.57
C PRO A 258 -1.71 23.44 13.54
N TYR A 259 -0.77 23.19 12.66
CA TYR A 259 -0.04 21.93 12.65
C TYR A 259 0.91 21.86 13.85
N LEU A 260 0.69 20.90 14.76
CA LEU A 260 1.51 20.66 15.95
C LEU A 260 2.32 19.37 15.88
N GLY A 261 2.10 18.54 14.85
CA GLY A 261 2.78 17.24 14.65
C GLY A 261 2.40 16.21 15.71
N GLU A 262 1.16 16.27 16.18
CA GLU A 262 0.67 15.39 17.26
C GLU A 262 0.19 14.03 16.73
N GLY A 263 -0.41 14.02 15.55
CA GLY A 263 -1.01 12.81 14.98
C GLY A 263 -0.01 11.68 14.75
N LEU A 264 1.06 11.93 13.99
CA LEU A 264 2.08 10.92 13.73
C LEU A 264 2.91 10.61 14.99
N ALA A 265 3.22 11.64 15.79
CA ALA A 265 3.95 11.44 17.05
C ALA A 265 3.16 10.59 18.05
N GLY A 266 1.85 10.82 18.17
CA GLY A 266 0.95 10.01 18.98
C GLY A 266 0.81 8.58 18.44
N THR A 267 0.75 8.42 17.12
CA THR A 267 0.73 7.10 16.47
C THR A 267 1.99 6.30 16.81
N PHE A 268 3.18 6.93 16.72
CA PHE A 268 4.43 6.27 17.10
C PHE A 268 4.47 5.96 18.60
N ALA A 269 4.03 6.89 19.44
CA ALA A 269 4.00 6.68 20.89
C ALA A 269 3.11 5.48 21.26
N SER A 270 1.90 5.39 20.71
CA SER A 270 0.99 4.26 20.93
C SER A 270 1.59 2.95 20.43
N LEU A 271 2.13 2.93 19.21
CA LEU A 271 2.76 1.74 18.64
C LEU A 271 3.87 1.18 19.54
N LEU A 272 4.76 2.06 19.99
CA LEU A 272 5.94 1.70 20.80
C LEU A 272 5.59 1.35 22.25
N ALA A 273 4.50 1.91 22.78
CA ALA A 273 4.00 1.57 24.11
C ALA A 273 3.29 0.21 24.11
N ASP A 274 2.43 -0.03 23.09
CA ASP A 274 1.66 -1.27 22.99
C ASP A 274 2.53 -2.45 22.57
N THR A 275 3.55 -2.19 21.76
CA THR A 275 4.43 -3.22 21.22
C THR A 275 5.88 -2.72 21.19
N PRO A 276 6.56 -2.71 22.34
CA PRO A 276 7.96 -2.28 22.42
C PRO A 276 8.85 -3.24 21.64
N PRO A 277 9.61 -2.73 20.64
CA PRO A 277 10.51 -3.58 19.89
C PRO A 277 11.69 -4.02 20.76
N PRO A 278 12.23 -5.25 20.58
CA PRO A 278 13.34 -5.77 21.37
C PRO A 278 14.65 -5.01 21.17
N GLU A 279 14.77 -4.33 20.04
CA GLU A 279 15.93 -3.52 19.66
C GLU A 279 15.45 -2.18 19.09
N PRO A 280 16.30 -1.13 19.09
CA PRO A 280 15.96 0.14 18.46
C PRO A 280 15.61 -0.02 16.98
N ILE A 281 14.66 0.79 16.49
CA ILE A 281 14.23 0.80 15.09
C ILE A 281 15.45 1.07 14.19
N ALA A 282 15.78 0.11 13.34
CA ALA A 282 16.96 0.14 12.49
C ALA A 282 16.68 0.58 11.05
N CYS A 283 15.42 0.50 10.62
CA CYS A 283 14.99 0.89 9.28
C CYS A 283 13.62 1.57 9.33
N VAL A 284 13.38 2.56 8.48
CA VAL A 284 12.10 3.27 8.35
C VAL A 284 11.73 3.35 6.86
N TYR A 285 10.53 2.89 6.53
CA TYR A 285 9.88 3.15 5.24
C TYR A 285 8.81 4.23 5.41
N SER A 286 8.94 5.29 4.67
CA SER A 286 8.19 6.53 4.82
C SER A 286 7.31 6.84 3.61
N SER A 287 6.08 7.29 3.85
CA SER A 287 5.21 7.85 2.80
C SER A 287 5.55 9.28 2.41
N PHE A 288 6.71 9.78 2.79
CA PHE A 288 7.20 11.09 2.38
C PHE A 288 7.34 11.14 0.85
N ASN A 289 6.69 12.13 0.23
CA ASN A 289 6.56 12.25 -1.22
C ASN A 289 7.31 13.45 -1.82
N GLY A 290 7.99 14.27 -0.99
CA GLY A 290 8.73 15.46 -1.41
C GLY A 290 8.20 16.76 -0.81
N GLU A 291 6.93 16.82 -0.39
CA GLU A 291 6.36 18.01 0.24
C GLU A 291 6.94 18.24 1.65
N ARG A 292 7.31 19.48 1.97
CA ARG A 292 7.91 19.86 3.28
C ARG A 292 7.01 19.56 4.47
N TYR A 293 5.70 19.55 4.27
CA TYR A 293 4.74 19.24 5.34
C TYR A 293 5.04 17.86 5.95
N TRP A 294 5.23 16.83 5.13
CA TRP A 294 5.50 15.45 5.59
C TRP A 294 6.89 15.30 6.21
N ALA A 295 7.88 16.01 5.70
CA ALA A 295 9.23 16.01 6.30
C ALA A 295 9.22 16.59 7.72
N ARG A 296 8.49 17.70 7.92
CA ARG A 296 8.31 18.32 9.24
C ARG A 296 7.57 17.39 10.20
N GLU A 297 6.51 16.75 9.74
CA GLU A 297 5.72 15.80 10.52
C GLU A 297 6.59 14.66 11.06
N PHE A 298 7.34 13.99 10.18
CA PHE A 298 8.25 12.92 10.58
C PHE A 298 9.34 13.43 11.53
N GLY A 299 9.91 14.61 11.27
CA GLY A 299 10.91 15.23 12.14
C GLY A 299 10.42 15.40 13.56
N VAL A 300 9.19 15.89 13.76
CA VAL A 300 8.56 16.03 15.09
C VAL A 300 8.33 14.65 15.74
N ALA A 301 7.75 13.70 15.01
CA ALA A 301 7.45 12.37 15.52
C ALA A 301 8.72 11.63 15.95
N ARG A 302 9.76 11.65 15.10
CA ARG A 302 11.06 11.04 15.36
C ARG A 302 11.75 11.69 16.58
N LEU A 303 11.74 13.02 16.69
CA LEU A 303 12.35 13.72 17.81
C LEU A 303 11.72 13.33 19.13
N ARG A 304 10.38 13.27 19.19
CA ARG A 304 9.64 12.88 20.40
C ARG A 304 9.90 11.42 20.80
N GLN A 305 10.23 10.54 19.85
CA GLN A 305 10.51 9.12 20.08
C GLN A 305 11.99 8.76 19.82
N SER A 306 12.90 9.73 19.94
CA SER A 306 14.30 9.60 19.53
C SER A 306 15.04 8.40 20.14
N LYS A 307 14.69 8.01 21.36
CA LYS A 307 15.29 6.86 22.09
C LYS A 307 14.93 5.50 21.48
N SER A 308 13.86 5.43 20.70
CA SER A 308 13.39 4.19 20.08
C SER A 308 14.04 3.92 18.71
N PHE A 309 14.84 4.85 18.19
CA PHE A 309 15.51 4.71 16.91
C PHE A 309 17.01 4.47 17.09
N ALA A 310 17.56 3.58 16.29
CA ALA A 310 19.01 3.43 16.19
C ALA A 310 19.64 4.74 15.69
N PRO A 311 20.86 5.10 16.19
CA PRO A 311 21.52 6.35 15.76
C PRO A 311 21.68 6.46 14.25
N GLU A 312 22.00 5.37 13.57
CA GLU A 312 22.23 5.28 12.12
C GLU A 312 21.15 4.42 11.45
N HIS A 313 19.86 4.66 11.80
CA HIS A 313 18.77 3.94 11.15
C HIS A 313 18.67 4.32 9.66
N GLN A 314 18.36 3.32 8.84
CA GLN A 314 18.14 3.51 7.41
C GLN A 314 16.80 4.22 7.16
N MET A 315 16.77 5.19 6.25
CA MET A 315 15.55 5.86 5.79
C MET A 315 15.30 5.55 4.32
N GLU A 316 14.10 5.02 4.03
CA GLU A 316 13.67 4.71 2.67
C GLU A 316 12.48 5.58 2.28
N HIS A 317 12.62 6.24 1.13
CA HIS A 317 11.62 7.11 0.50
C HIS A 317 11.34 6.64 -0.94
N PRO A 318 10.70 5.49 -1.15
CA PRO A 318 10.55 4.93 -2.49
C PRO A 318 9.76 5.81 -3.47
N ALA A 319 9.03 6.82 -2.97
CA ALA A 319 8.39 7.84 -3.80
C ALA A 319 9.37 8.60 -4.71
N GLU A 320 10.67 8.65 -4.37
CA GLU A 320 11.71 9.18 -5.26
C GLU A 320 11.83 8.40 -6.57
N CYS A 321 11.47 7.11 -6.56
CA CYS A 321 11.58 6.22 -7.71
C CYS A 321 10.26 6.11 -8.49
N PHE A 322 9.13 5.94 -7.78
CA PHE A 322 7.84 5.68 -8.42
C PHE A 322 6.79 6.79 -8.25
N GLY A 323 7.10 7.88 -7.54
CA GLY A 323 6.14 8.94 -7.24
C GLY A 323 5.20 8.59 -6.06
N ASP A 324 4.11 9.33 -5.92
CA ASP A 324 3.09 9.09 -4.90
C ASP A 324 2.00 8.15 -5.44
N LEU A 325 1.90 6.96 -4.87
CA LEU A 325 0.93 5.93 -5.29
C LEU A 325 -0.46 6.10 -4.64
N GLY A 326 -0.74 7.25 -3.99
CA GLY A 326 -2.02 7.47 -3.34
C GLY A 326 -2.38 6.38 -2.34
N ALA A 327 -3.59 5.82 -2.44
CA ALA A 327 -4.11 4.81 -1.51
C ALA A 327 -3.31 3.48 -1.50
N ALA A 328 -2.50 3.20 -2.54
CA ALA A 328 -1.63 2.03 -2.57
C ALA A 328 -0.33 2.24 -1.79
N HIS A 329 0.02 3.49 -1.44
CA HIS A 329 1.35 3.84 -0.96
C HIS A 329 1.73 3.09 0.33
N GLY A 330 0.88 3.12 1.36
CA GLY A 330 1.19 2.51 2.66
C GLY A 330 1.43 1.00 2.57
N THR A 331 0.62 0.27 1.79
CA THR A 331 0.79 -1.17 1.58
C THR A 331 2.01 -1.49 0.72
N ALA A 332 2.34 -0.64 -0.27
CA ALA A 332 3.56 -0.78 -1.06
C ALA A 332 4.82 -0.63 -0.19
N LEU A 333 4.84 0.34 0.73
CA LEU A 333 5.92 0.48 1.71
C LEU A 333 6.07 -0.75 2.58
N ALA A 334 4.95 -1.30 3.09
CA ALA A 334 4.97 -2.51 3.92
C ALA A 334 5.46 -3.74 3.12
N ALA A 335 5.06 -3.87 1.85
CA ALA A 335 5.52 -4.92 0.96
C ALA A 335 7.04 -4.85 0.72
N LEU A 336 7.55 -3.67 0.39
CA LEU A 336 8.98 -3.44 0.16
C LEU A 336 9.80 -3.67 1.43
N ALA A 337 9.29 -3.23 2.59
CA ALA A 337 9.94 -3.45 3.88
C ALA A 337 9.99 -4.96 4.23
N ALA A 338 8.86 -5.68 4.09
CA ALA A 338 8.78 -7.11 4.33
C ALA A 338 9.74 -7.90 3.43
N HIS A 339 9.77 -7.58 2.13
CA HIS A 339 10.70 -8.17 1.18
C HIS A 339 12.17 -7.88 1.55
N GLY A 340 12.47 -6.66 1.97
CA GLY A 340 13.80 -6.26 2.39
C GLY A 340 14.29 -6.99 3.65
N VAL A 341 13.40 -7.16 4.62
CA VAL A 341 13.66 -7.91 5.86
C VAL A 341 13.83 -9.40 5.58
N SER A 342 12.99 -9.98 4.72
CA SER A 342 13.06 -11.39 4.30
C SER A 342 14.42 -11.72 3.67
N LEU A 343 14.89 -10.90 2.74
CA LEU A 343 16.15 -11.10 2.03
C LEU A 343 17.38 -10.56 2.80
N GLY A 344 17.20 -9.97 3.97
CA GLY A 344 18.28 -9.52 4.85
C GLY A 344 19.01 -8.26 4.40
N TYR A 345 18.55 -7.54 3.35
CA TYR A 345 19.14 -6.27 2.96
C TYR A 345 18.56 -5.05 3.68
N ARG A 346 17.52 -5.26 4.49
CA ARG A 346 16.99 -4.29 5.47
C ARG A 346 17.02 -4.88 6.86
N SER A 347 17.43 -4.04 7.81
CA SER A 347 17.47 -4.43 9.22
C SER A 347 16.08 -4.40 9.82
N ALA A 348 15.84 -5.30 10.77
CA ALA A 348 14.67 -5.30 11.64
C ALA A 348 15.11 -4.89 13.06
N PRO A 349 14.23 -4.27 13.88
CA PRO A 349 12.84 -3.88 13.57
C PRO A 349 12.76 -2.79 12.49
N CYS A 350 11.81 -2.95 11.56
CA CYS A 350 11.55 -1.98 10.50
C CYS A 350 10.22 -1.28 10.76
N LEU A 351 10.25 0.05 10.86
CA LEU A 351 9.07 0.90 10.98
C LEU A 351 8.55 1.26 9.59
N VAL A 352 7.28 1.03 9.35
CA VAL A 352 6.57 1.50 8.15
C VAL A 352 5.49 2.47 8.58
N TYR A 353 5.42 3.66 7.99
CA TYR A 353 4.34 4.58 8.29
C TYR A 353 3.80 5.27 7.04
N ALA A 354 2.54 5.67 7.13
CA ALA A 354 1.87 6.45 6.11
C ALA A 354 0.96 7.52 6.72
N SER A 355 0.94 8.68 6.05
CA SER A 355 0.15 9.85 6.41
C SER A 355 -0.76 10.24 5.26
N SER A 356 -2.05 10.37 5.52
CA SER A 356 -3.07 10.81 4.57
C SER A 356 -3.34 12.30 4.68
N ASP A 357 -3.86 12.89 3.60
CA ASP A 357 -4.00 14.34 3.47
C ASP A 357 -4.98 14.94 4.48
N TYR A 358 -6.01 14.20 4.90
CA TYR A 358 -7.06 14.66 5.82
C TYR A 358 -6.94 14.10 7.24
N GLY A 359 -5.71 13.83 7.66
CA GLY A 359 -5.42 13.63 9.08
C GLY A 359 -5.16 12.19 9.50
N ASP A 360 -5.55 11.18 8.73
CA ASP A 360 -5.30 9.79 9.11
C ASP A 360 -3.80 9.46 9.08
N ARG A 361 -3.32 8.82 10.15
CA ARG A 361 -1.94 8.39 10.35
C ARG A 361 -1.93 6.92 10.71
N ALA A 362 -0.99 6.17 10.16
CA ALA A 362 -0.81 4.77 10.53
C ALA A 362 0.65 4.38 10.52
N ALA A 363 1.02 3.48 11.42
CA ALA A 363 2.35 2.93 11.51
C ALA A 363 2.30 1.45 11.88
N SER A 364 3.29 0.70 11.42
CA SER A 364 3.45 -0.72 11.71
C SER A 364 4.92 -1.04 11.93
N LEU A 365 5.20 -2.03 12.79
CA LEU A 365 6.52 -2.61 12.99
C LEU A 365 6.58 -3.98 12.32
N LEU A 366 7.60 -4.19 11.52
CA LEU A 366 7.92 -5.46 10.91
C LEU A 366 9.20 -6.05 11.53
N ALA A 367 9.14 -7.35 11.78
CA ALA A 367 10.27 -8.15 12.26
C ALA A 367 10.55 -9.30 11.31
N ARG A 368 11.69 -9.99 11.51
CA ARG A 368 11.94 -11.24 10.79
C ARG A 368 10.92 -12.29 11.21
N ALA A 369 10.39 -13.03 10.24
CA ALA A 369 9.64 -14.22 10.53
C ALA A 369 10.62 -15.33 10.99
N HIS A 370 10.23 -16.06 12.02
CA HIS A 370 11.01 -17.18 12.60
C HIS A 370 10.38 -18.52 12.26
#